data_47b00382e6bda9694bd3f34788f35610
#
_entry.id   47b00382e6bda9694bd3f34788f35610
#
_cell.length_a   1.000
_cell.length_b   1.000
_cell.length_c   1.000
_cell.angle_alpha   90.00
_cell.angle_beta   90.00
_cell.angle_gamma   90.00
#
_symmetry.space_group_name_H-M   'P 1'
#
loop_
_entity.id
_entity.type
_entity.pdbx_description
1 polymer ?
#
loop_
_entity_poly.entity_id
_entity_poly.type
_entity_poly.pdbx_seq_one_letter_code
_entity_poly.pdbx_strand_id
1 'polypeptide(L)'
;MNTNTIFPPPAKWSPQNEQGTTKRLEVLKASLQKKEALFDAKLSEHFDTVKQANGQPLNDKLTGRSTLDKWERQNDTLRKIDQGIELTKRAIEREESKIAAVNSVALPKPIQDLIEAGELTQWRRHPTIFFVEGVGKARIIWDSEKGIVAHRYLRDIPKDQYPKFRDVFNKLSADIAAQQAQGGEA
;
A
#
# COMPACT_ATOMS: atom_id res chain seq x y z
N MET A 1 14.60 -35.65 -5.43
CA MET A 1 14.30 -34.58 -6.41
C MET A 1 13.92 -33.31 -5.61
N ASN A 2 14.89 -32.40 -5.43
CA ASN A 2 14.68 -31.17 -4.68
C ASN A 2 14.14 -30.10 -5.63
N THR A 3 12.87 -29.80 -5.54
CA THR A 3 12.27 -28.65 -6.23
C THR A 3 12.66 -27.38 -5.46
N ASN A 4 13.70 -26.70 -5.93
CA ASN A 4 14.04 -25.34 -5.52
C ASN A 4 12.91 -24.42 -5.97
N THR A 5 11.99 -24.12 -5.07
CA THR A 5 11.00 -23.06 -5.29
C THR A 5 11.73 -21.71 -5.21
N ILE A 6 12.17 -21.21 -6.36
CA ILE A 6 12.70 -19.86 -6.51
C ILE A 6 11.52 -18.89 -6.31
N PHE A 7 11.41 -18.32 -5.13
CA PHE A 7 10.51 -17.19 -4.93
C PHE A 7 10.99 -16.03 -5.81
N PRO A 8 10.12 -15.42 -6.62
CA PRO A 8 10.50 -14.24 -7.38
C PRO A 8 10.97 -13.14 -6.41
N PRO A 9 11.98 -12.35 -6.78
CA PRO A 9 12.40 -11.21 -5.98
C PRO A 9 11.21 -10.29 -5.73
N PRO A 10 11.12 -9.66 -4.55
CA PRO A 10 10.06 -8.70 -4.27
C PRO A 10 10.06 -7.64 -5.38
N ALA A 11 8.86 -7.34 -5.89
CA ALA A 11 8.67 -6.37 -6.95
C ALA A 11 9.46 -5.10 -6.63
N LYS A 12 10.30 -4.63 -7.57
CA LYS A 12 11.09 -3.41 -7.43
C LYS A 12 10.19 -2.29 -6.94
N TRP A 13 10.53 -1.74 -5.79
CA TRP A 13 9.89 -0.55 -5.26
C TRP A 13 10.10 0.60 -6.26
N SER A 14 9.03 1.12 -6.82
CA SER A 14 9.09 2.32 -7.64
C SER A 14 9.22 3.52 -6.70
N PRO A 15 10.18 4.43 -6.93
CA PRO A 15 10.30 5.63 -6.12
C PRO A 15 8.95 6.34 -6.05
N GLN A 16 8.63 6.89 -4.89
CA GLN A 16 7.41 7.69 -4.68
C GLN A 16 7.42 8.83 -5.69
N ASN A 17 6.28 9.06 -6.36
CA ASN A 17 6.06 10.32 -7.04
C ASN A 17 6.27 11.43 -6.00
N GLU A 18 6.71 12.62 -6.42
CA GLU A 18 6.99 13.80 -5.59
C GLU A 18 5.86 14.18 -4.61
N GLN A 19 4.71 13.50 -4.69
CA GLN A 19 3.51 13.68 -3.86
C GLN A 19 3.26 12.58 -2.82
N GLY A 20 4.20 11.66 -2.59
CA GLY A 20 4.05 10.58 -1.60
C GLY A 20 2.97 9.54 -1.92
N THR A 21 2.42 9.55 -3.13
CA THR A 21 1.41 8.59 -3.57
C THR A 21 2.05 7.34 -4.14
N THR A 22 1.44 6.19 -3.91
CA THR A 22 1.88 4.94 -4.55
C THR A 22 1.00 4.67 -5.76
N LYS A 23 1.55 4.03 -6.79
CA LYS A 23 0.79 3.56 -7.96
C LYS A 23 -0.47 2.78 -7.55
N ARG A 24 -0.39 2.02 -6.45
CA ARG A 24 -1.53 1.29 -5.92
C ARG A 24 -2.63 2.22 -5.39
N LEU A 25 -2.26 3.29 -4.69
CA LEU A 25 -3.23 4.27 -4.17
C LEU A 25 -3.93 4.98 -5.31
N GLU A 26 -3.21 5.36 -6.37
CA GLU A 26 -3.78 5.97 -7.58
C GLU A 26 -4.79 5.03 -8.26
N VAL A 27 -4.44 3.75 -8.42
CA VAL A 27 -5.36 2.74 -8.98
C VAL A 27 -6.62 2.57 -8.12
N LEU A 28 -6.47 2.56 -6.80
CA LEU A 28 -7.62 2.46 -5.89
C LEU A 28 -8.52 3.68 -5.97
N LYS A 29 -7.95 4.90 -6.01
CA LYS A 29 -8.71 6.16 -6.16
C LYS A 29 -9.44 6.21 -7.51
N ALA A 30 -8.79 5.82 -8.60
CA ALA A 30 -9.42 5.72 -9.90
C ALA A 30 -10.55 4.65 -9.93
N SER A 31 -10.37 3.52 -9.24
CA SER A 31 -11.41 2.50 -9.10
C SER A 31 -12.60 3.01 -8.28
N LEU A 32 -12.36 3.77 -7.22
CA LEU A 32 -13.41 4.39 -6.40
C LEU A 32 -14.27 5.32 -7.26
N GLN A 33 -13.63 6.24 -7.97
CA GLN A 33 -14.32 7.18 -8.86
C GLN A 33 -15.21 6.49 -9.92
N LYS A 34 -14.71 5.40 -10.52
CA LYS A 34 -15.50 4.62 -11.47
C LYS A 34 -16.73 3.96 -10.83
N LYS A 35 -16.60 3.48 -9.60
CA LYS A 35 -17.72 2.83 -8.87
C LYS A 35 -18.75 3.86 -8.43
N GLU A 36 -18.32 5.02 -7.96
CA GLU A 36 -19.22 6.13 -7.61
C GLU A 36 -20.00 6.61 -8.84
N ALA A 37 -19.35 6.84 -9.96
CA ALA A 37 -20.02 7.19 -11.20
C ALA A 37 -21.02 6.10 -11.67
N LEU A 38 -20.67 4.82 -11.50
CA LEU A 38 -21.58 3.71 -11.80
C LEU A 38 -22.78 3.69 -10.85
N PHE A 39 -22.56 3.95 -9.56
CA PHE A 39 -23.64 4.05 -8.58
C PHE A 39 -24.62 5.16 -8.94
N ASP A 40 -24.14 6.35 -9.26
CA ASP A 40 -24.96 7.51 -9.63
C ASP A 40 -25.77 7.22 -10.91
N ALA A 41 -25.15 6.59 -11.92
CA ALA A 41 -25.84 6.21 -13.15
C ALA A 41 -26.96 5.18 -12.87
N LYS A 42 -26.70 4.17 -12.02
CA LYS A 42 -27.70 3.15 -11.67
C LYS A 42 -28.80 3.70 -10.76
N LEU A 43 -28.47 4.64 -9.89
CA LEU A 43 -29.44 5.34 -9.07
C LEU A 43 -30.39 6.20 -9.93
N SER A 44 -29.84 6.94 -10.90
CA SER A 44 -30.66 7.70 -11.86
C SER A 44 -31.58 6.80 -12.67
N GLU A 45 -31.05 5.67 -13.19
CA GLU A 45 -31.87 4.65 -13.90
C GLU A 45 -33.02 4.13 -13.01
N HIS A 46 -32.74 3.89 -11.72
CA HIS A 46 -33.77 3.44 -10.78
C HIS A 46 -34.83 4.52 -10.59
N PHE A 47 -34.46 5.77 -10.36
CA PHE A 47 -35.40 6.89 -10.20
C PHE A 47 -36.26 7.10 -11.46
N ASP A 48 -35.68 6.94 -12.64
CA ASP A 48 -36.46 7.04 -13.89
C ASP A 48 -37.51 5.95 -14.01
N THR A 49 -37.18 4.71 -13.60
CA THR A 49 -38.14 3.61 -13.59
C THR A 49 -39.24 3.81 -12.55
N VAL A 50 -38.91 4.41 -11.38
CA VAL A 50 -39.88 4.77 -10.34
C VAL A 50 -40.82 5.88 -10.83
N LYS A 51 -40.29 6.93 -11.49
CA LYS A 51 -41.09 8.01 -12.08
C LYS A 51 -42.02 7.50 -13.16
N GLN A 52 -41.57 6.61 -14.04
CA GLN A 52 -42.42 5.99 -15.08
C GLN A 52 -43.61 5.26 -14.49
N ALA A 53 -43.48 4.70 -13.30
CA ALA A 53 -44.58 4.03 -12.57
C ALA A 53 -45.33 4.97 -11.61
N ASN A 54 -45.17 6.30 -11.72
CA ASN A 54 -45.74 7.29 -10.81
C ASN A 54 -45.46 7.01 -9.31
N GLY A 55 -44.32 6.41 -8.99
CA GLY A 55 -43.92 6.06 -7.62
C GLY A 55 -44.68 4.85 -7.04
N GLN A 56 -45.55 4.23 -7.78
CA GLN A 56 -46.33 3.07 -7.33
C GLN A 56 -46.14 1.89 -8.29
N PRO A 57 -46.07 0.64 -7.79
CA PRO A 57 -46.13 -0.53 -8.65
C PRO A 57 -47.47 -0.52 -9.39
N LEU A 58 -47.44 -0.79 -10.70
CA LEU A 58 -48.63 -0.88 -11.49
C LEU A 58 -49.59 -1.91 -10.86
N ASN A 59 -50.81 -1.48 -10.52
CA ASN A 59 -51.81 -2.29 -9.79
C ASN A 59 -52.47 -3.39 -10.63
N ASP A 60 -52.02 -3.56 -11.81
CA ASP A 60 -52.47 -4.58 -12.72
C ASP A 60 -51.82 -5.94 -12.34
N LYS A 61 -52.64 -6.97 -12.18
CA LYS A 61 -52.23 -8.29 -11.65
C LYS A 61 -51.08 -8.95 -12.44
N LEU A 62 -50.83 -8.53 -13.67
CA LEU A 62 -49.76 -9.05 -14.53
C LEU A 62 -48.49 -8.21 -14.49
N THR A 63 -48.57 -6.88 -14.35
CA THR A 63 -47.45 -5.95 -14.49
C THR A 63 -46.90 -5.44 -13.16
N GLY A 64 -47.74 -5.40 -12.11
CA GLY A 64 -47.32 -4.92 -10.78
C GLY A 64 -46.20 -5.74 -10.16
N ARG A 65 -46.28 -7.07 -10.26
CA ARG A 65 -45.22 -7.97 -9.76
C ARG A 65 -43.92 -7.80 -10.54
N SER A 66 -43.99 -7.67 -11.86
CA SER A 66 -42.82 -7.45 -12.73
C SER A 66 -42.11 -6.13 -12.39
N THR A 67 -42.88 -5.07 -12.06
CA THR A 67 -42.31 -3.76 -11.63
C THR A 67 -41.58 -3.89 -10.31
N LEU A 68 -42.16 -4.56 -9.32
CA LEU A 68 -41.52 -4.81 -8.03
C LEU A 68 -40.25 -5.64 -8.17
N ASP A 69 -40.31 -6.74 -8.94
CA ASP A 69 -39.13 -7.57 -9.20
C ASP A 69 -37.99 -6.78 -9.90
N LYS A 70 -38.35 -5.84 -10.80
CA LYS A 70 -37.39 -4.95 -11.45
C LYS A 70 -36.74 -4.02 -10.43
N TRP A 71 -37.53 -3.37 -9.57
CA TRP A 71 -37.00 -2.46 -8.54
C TRP A 71 -36.13 -3.19 -7.52
N GLU A 72 -36.51 -4.40 -7.12
CA GLU A 72 -35.73 -5.23 -6.22
C GLU A 72 -34.34 -5.56 -6.81
N ARG A 73 -34.29 -5.99 -8.07
CA ARG A 73 -33.02 -6.25 -8.79
C ARG A 73 -32.16 -4.98 -8.91
N GLN A 74 -32.78 -3.82 -9.17
CA GLN A 74 -32.06 -2.55 -9.22
C GLN A 74 -31.49 -2.18 -7.84
N ASN A 75 -32.28 -2.32 -6.77
CA ASN A 75 -31.84 -2.09 -5.40
C ASN A 75 -30.72 -3.05 -4.99
N ASP A 76 -30.80 -4.32 -5.34
CA ASP A 76 -29.73 -5.29 -5.08
C ASP A 76 -28.44 -4.93 -5.84
N THR A 77 -28.57 -4.41 -7.05
CA THR A 77 -27.44 -3.91 -7.82
C THR A 77 -26.80 -2.71 -7.13
N LEU A 78 -27.58 -1.74 -6.70
CA LEU A 78 -27.10 -0.56 -5.95
C LEU A 78 -26.42 -0.97 -4.65
N ARG A 79 -27.00 -1.87 -3.87
CA ARG A 79 -26.37 -2.41 -2.64
C ARG A 79 -25.01 -3.04 -2.90
N LYS A 80 -24.88 -3.84 -3.98
CA LYS A 80 -23.61 -4.48 -4.35
C LYS A 80 -22.54 -3.45 -4.76
N ILE A 81 -22.93 -2.41 -5.50
CA ILE A 81 -22.02 -1.33 -5.89
C ILE A 81 -21.58 -0.55 -4.64
N ASP A 82 -22.51 -0.20 -3.76
CA ASP A 82 -22.23 0.50 -2.50
C ASP A 82 -21.27 -0.28 -1.60
N GLN A 83 -21.50 -1.58 -1.40
CA GLN A 83 -20.57 -2.45 -0.70
C GLN A 83 -19.16 -2.44 -1.35
N GLY A 84 -19.13 -2.44 -2.70
CA GLY A 84 -17.87 -2.33 -3.44
C GLY A 84 -17.16 -0.99 -3.25
N ILE A 85 -17.90 0.10 -3.10
CA ILE A 85 -17.38 1.44 -2.77
C ILE A 85 -16.76 1.41 -1.37
N GLU A 86 -17.48 0.93 -0.36
CA GLU A 86 -17.00 0.86 1.01
C GLU A 86 -15.74 -0.02 1.17
N LEU A 87 -15.69 -1.15 0.50
CA LEU A 87 -14.48 -1.99 0.48
C LEU A 87 -13.28 -1.25 -0.15
N THR A 88 -13.53 -0.44 -1.19
CA THR A 88 -12.46 0.33 -1.85
C THR A 88 -11.99 1.48 -0.97
N LYS A 89 -12.88 2.20 -0.28
CA LYS A 89 -12.54 3.25 0.70
C LYS A 89 -11.66 2.68 1.82
N ARG A 90 -12.05 1.55 2.41
CA ARG A 90 -11.22 0.87 3.43
C ARG A 90 -9.86 0.43 2.90
N ALA A 91 -9.75 0.05 1.62
CA ALA A 91 -8.47 -0.28 1.03
C ALA A 91 -7.57 0.96 0.83
N ILE A 92 -8.16 2.10 0.49
CA ILE A 92 -7.48 3.40 0.40
C ILE A 92 -6.96 3.81 1.78
N GLU A 93 -7.79 3.82 2.81
CA GLU A 93 -7.41 4.15 4.19
C GLU A 93 -6.23 3.30 4.69
N ARG A 94 -6.27 1.98 4.41
CA ARG A 94 -5.16 1.08 4.77
C ARG A 94 -3.87 1.42 4.04
N GLU A 95 -3.97 1.85 2.80
CA GLU A 95 -2.80 2.21 2.00
C GLU A 95 -2.23 3.57 2.44
N GLU A 96 -3.10 4.54 2.71
CA GLU A 96 -2.72 5.85 3.26
C GLU A 96 -2.10 5.71 4.66
N SER A 97 -2.66 4.87 5.52
CA SER A 97 -2.08 4.57 6.84
C SER A 97 -0.68 3.97 6.76
N LYS A 98 -0.41 3.10 5.75
CA LYS A 98 0.94 2.57 5.54
C LYS A 98 1.92 3.63 5.06
N ILE A 99 1.48 4.55 4.21
CA ILE A 99 2.31 5.67 3.75
C ILE A 99 2.61 6.60 4.92
N ALA A 100 1.60 6.93 5.72
CA ALA A 100 1.77 7.75 6.92
C ALA A 100 2.73 7.10 7.93
N ALA A 101 2.64 5.78 8.13
CA ALA A 101 3.54 5.04 9.01
C ALA A 101 5.00 5.08 8.51
N VAL A 102 5.23 5.01 7.20
CA VAL A 102 6.58 5.15 6.61
C VAL A 102 7.11 6.56 6.84
N ASN A 103 6.29 7.58 6.60
CA ASN A 103 6.69 8.99 6.72
C ASN A 103 6.84 9.46 8.17
N SER A 104 6.22 8.76 9.14
CA SER A 104 6.31 9.12 10.56
C SER A 104 7.59 8.68 11.24
N VAL A 105 8.37 7.78 10.61
CA VAL A 105 9.64 7.32 11.18
C VAL A 105 10.72 8.36 10.93
N ALA A 106 11.24 8.97 12.00
CA ALA A 106 12.40 9.83 11.93
C ALA A 106 13.65 8.98 11.62
N LEU A 107 14.13 9.09 10.40
CA LEU A 107 15.34 8.41 9.95
C LEU A 107 16.53 9.38 9.99
N PRO A 108 17.71 8.94 10.46
CA PRO A 108 18.92 9.73 10.39
C PRO A 108 19.32 9.94 8.91
N LYS A 109 19.98 11.07 8.65
CA LYS A 109 20.39 11.47 7.30
C LYS A 109 21.17 10.38 6.53
N PRO A 110 22.13 9.65 7.11
CA PRO A 110 22.84 8.58 6.41
C PRO A 110 21.93 7.47 5.86
N ILE A 111 20.82 7.14 6.56
CA ILE A 111 19.85 6.18 6.07
C ILE A 111 19.06 6.77 4.90
N GLN A 112 18.64 8.04 4.99
CA GLN A 112 17.91 8.72 3.92
C GLN A 112 18.76 8.81 2.65
N ASP A 113 20.01 9.20 2.75
CA ASP A 113 20.95 9.31 1.63
C ASP A 113 21.11 7.95 0.90
N LEU A 114 21.21 6.84 1.64
CA LEU A 114 21.28 5.50 1.04
C LEU A 114 19.97 5.02 0.40
N ILE A 115 18.82 5.48 0.91
CA ILE A 115 17.51 5.21 0.28
C ILE A 115 17.41 6.00 -1.02
N GLU A 116 17.79 7.27 -1.04
CA GLU A 116 17.80 8.13 -2.23
C GLU A 116 18.78 7.61 -3.29
N ALA A 117 19.94 7.11 -2.89
CA ALA A 117 20.90 6.46 -3.77
C ALA A 117 20.42 5.10 -4.32
N GLY A 118 19.30 4.55 -3.79
CA GLY A 118 18.78 3.25 -4.18
C GLY A 118 19.57 2.05 -3.63
N GLU A 119 20.51 2.27 -2.72
CA GLU A 119 21.30 1.22 -2.05
C GLU A 119 20.50 0.51 -0.96
N LEU A 120 19.56 1.23 -0.33
CA LEU A 120 18.61 0.71 0.66
C LEU A 120 17.17 0.85 0.19
N THR A 121 16.37 -0.17 0.50
CA THR A 121 14.92 -0.14 0.30
C THR A 121 14.22 -0.30 1.63
N GLN A 122 13.38 0.66 2.02
CA GLN A 122 12.61 0.63 3.25
C GLN A 122 11.42 -0.34 3.17
N TRP A 123 11.19 -1.14 4.20
CA TRP A 123 10.07 -2.05 4.23
C TRP A 123 8.79 -1.35 4.68
N ARG A 124 7.83 -1.20 3.78
CA ARG A 124 6.55 -0.50 4.04
C ARG A 124 5.73 -1.06 5.22
N ARG A 125 5.84 -2.36 5.51
CA ARG A 125 5.13 -3.00 6.64
C ARG A 125 5.83 -2.74 7.98
N HIS A 126 7.13 -2.59 7.95
CA HIS A 126 7.98 -2.34 9.11
C HIS A 126 9.00 -1.24 8.73
N PRO A 127 8.63 0.04 8.89
CA PRO A 127 9.40 1.16 8.36
C PRO A 127 10.80 1.33 8.95
N THR A 128 11.10 0.65 10.04
CA THR A 128 12.44 0.62 10.65
C THR A 128 13.35 -0.46 10.07
N ILE A 129 12.84 -1.27 9.11
CA ILE A 129 13.59 -2.37 8.50
C ILE A 129 13.92 -2.04 7.04
N PHE A 130 15.17 -2.29 6.65
CA PHE A 130 15.70 -2.00 5.33
C PHE A 130 16.29 -3.24 4.66
N PHE A 131 16.18 -3.28 3.35
CA PHE A 131 16.82 -4.27 2.48
C PHE A 131 17.97 -3.60 1.76
N VAL A 132 19.11 -4.29 1.65
CA VAL A 132 20.22 -3.84 0.82
C VAL A 132 19.98 -4.32 -0.61
N GLU A 133 20.10 -3.43 -1.59
CA GLU A 133 19.87 -3.76 -2.99
C GLU A 133 20.84 -4.85 -3.46
N GLY A 134 20.29 -5.90 -4.12
CA GLY A 134 21.05 -7.04 -4.58
C GLY A 134 21.49 -8.03 -3.50
N VAL A 135 21.05 -7.85 -2.25
CA VAL A 135 21.25 -8.79 -1.14
C VAL A 135 19.93 -9.48 -0.79
N GLY A 136 19.95 -10.79 -0.70
CA GLY A 136 18.74 -11.59 -0.48
C GLY A 136 18.14 -11.41 0.91
N LYS A 137 18.28 -12.36 1.82
CA LYS A 137 17.51 -12.43 3.07
C LYS A 137 17.92 -11.49 4.19
N ALA A 138 19.10 -10.88 4.14
CA ALA A 138 19.58 -9.99 5.21
C ALA A 138 18.78 -8.68 5.32
N ARG A 139 18.68 -8.18 6.53
CA ARG A 139 17.95 -6.97 6.87
C ARG A 139 18.80 -6.07 7.73
N ILE A 140 18.74 -4.76 7.49
CA ILE A 140 19.22 -3.73 8.40
C ILE A 140 18.00 -3.21 9.18
N ILE A 141 18.16 -3.02 10.49
CA ILE A 141 17.09 -2.52 11.37
C ILE A 141 17.62 -1.25 12.02
N TRP A 142 16.81 -0.20 11.95
CA TRP A 142 17.03 1.03 12.70
C TRP A 142 16.36 0.93 14.08
N ASP A 143 17.15 1.06 15.13
CA ASP A 143 16.69 1.16 16.52
C ASP A 143 16.72 2.64 16.92
N SER A 144 15.57 3.31 16.87
CA SER A 144 15.46 4.74 17.18
C SER A 144 15.66 5.06 18.65
N GLU A 145 15.44 4.10 19.57
CA GLU A 145 15.66 4.30 21.00
C GLU A 145 17.15 4.35 21.34
N LYS A 146 17.92 3.48 20.68
CA LYS A 146 19.36 3.38 20.89
C LYS A 146 20.17 4.23 19.92
N GLY A 147 19.54 4.71 18.84
CA GLY A 147 20.22 5.43 17.78
C GLY A 147 21.22 4.60 16.98
N ILE A 148 21.05 3.29 16.91
CA ILE A 148 21.99 2.38 16.25
C ILE A 148 21.31 1.56 15.16
N VAL A 149 22.11 1.04 14.24
CA VAL A 149 21.67 0.02 13.29
C VAL A 149 22.04 -1.37 13.78
N ALA A 150 21.13 -2.31 13.58
CA ALA A 150 21.32 -3.73 13.84
C ALA A 150 21.09 -4.54 12.56
N HIS A 151 21.55 -5.78 12.54
CA HIS A 151 21.34 -6.67 11.42
C HIS A 151 20.53 -7.92 11.82
N ARG A 152 19.76 -8.48 10.87
CA ARG A 152 19.05 -9.77 11.00
C ARG A 152 19.29 -10.65 9.81
N TYR A 153 19.21 -11.97 10.05
CA TYR A 153 19.31 -13.02 9.03
C TYR A 153 20.67 -13.06 8.30
N LEU A 154 21.74 -12.70 9.00
CA LEU A 154 23.10 -12.72 8.45
C LEU A 154 23.55 -14.13 8.01
N ARG A 155 23.08 -15.16 8.72
CA ARG A 155 23.43 -16.58 8.44
C ARG A 155 22.84 -17.10 7.13
N ASP A 156 21.79 -16.44 6.64
CA ASP A 156 21.04 -16.86 5.46
C ASP A 156 21.50 -16.16 4.18
N ILE A 157 22.56 -15.33 4.26
CA ILE A 157 23.11 -14.62 3.09
C ILE A 157 24.02 -15.57 2.30
N PRO A 158 23.88 -15.61 0.96
CA PRO A 158 24.86 -16.23 0.10
C PRO A 158 26.27 -15.62 0.28
N LYS A 159 27.31 -16.44 0.22
CA LYS A 159 28.70 -15.99 0.46
C LYS A 159 29.16 -14.88 -0.48
N ASP A 160 28.65 -14.87 -1.70
CA ASP A 160 28.92 -13.86 -2.74
C ASP A 160 28.30 -12.48 -2.43
N GLN A 161 27.17 -12.46 -1.70
CA GLN A 161 26.46 -11.22 -1.34
C GLN A 161 26.89 -10.65 0.02
N TYR A 162 27.54 -11.45 0.84
CA TYR A 162 27.98 -11.05 2.18
C TYR A 162 28.92 -9.84 2.20
N PRO A 163 29.93 -9.73 1.33
CA PRO A 163 30.83 -8.55 1.31
C PRO A 163 30.04 -7.25 1.08
N LYS A 164 29.12 -7.24 0.11
CA LYS A 164 28.28 -6.07 -0.19
C LYS A 164 27.44 -5.65 1.01
N PHE A 165 26.80 -6.62 1.67
CA PHE A 165 26.01 -6.34 2.88
C PHE A 165 26.86 -5.76 4.00
N ARG A 166 28.01 -6.38 4.26
CA ARG A 166 28.96 -5.95 5.30
C ARG A 166 29.43 -4.51 5.06
N ASP A 167 29.80 -4.19 3.82
CA ASP A 167 30.35 -2.89 3.47
C ASP A 167 29.30 -1.77 3.64
N VAL A 168 28.06 -2.01 3.18
CA VAL A 168 26.94 -1.08 3.40
C VAL A 168 26.62 -0.93 4.89
N PHE A 169 26.55 -2.04 5.64
CA PHE A 169 26.25 -2.02 7.07
C PHE A 169 27.33 -1.29 7.87
N ASN A 170 28.61 -1.56 7.61
CA ASN A 170 29.72 -0.93 8.33
C ASN A 170 29.81 0.57 8.03
N LYS A 171 29.65 0.96 6.75
CA LYS A 171 29.61 2.37 6.34
C LYS A 171 28.47 3.09 7.08
N LEU A 172 27.25 2.55 7.01
CA LEU A 172 26.09 3.13 7.66
C LEU A 172 26.25 3.25 9.18
N SER A 173 26.79 2.22 9.84
CA SER A 173 27.08 2.25 11.27
C SER A 173 28.07 3.36 11.64
N ALA A 174 29.14 3.54 10.85
CA ALA A 174 30.14 4.57 11.06
C ALA A 174 29.56 5.97 10.84
N ASP A 175 28.78 6.17 9.78
CA ASP A 175 28.18 7.46 9.44
C ASP A 175 27.16 7.90 10.51
N ILE A 176 26.36 6.98 11.05
CA ILE A 176 25.42 7.25 12.16
C ILE A 176 26.20 7.61 13.44
N ALA A 177 27.23 6.87 13.77
CA ALA A 177 28.06 7.18 14.94
C ALA A 177 28.73 8.55 14.84
N ALA A 178 29.25 8.91 13.66
CA ALA A 178 29.81 10.23 13.38
C ALA A 178 28.75 11.35 13.50
N GLN A 179 27.55 11.14 13.02
CA GLN A 179 26.46 12.12 13.15
C GLN A 179 26.07 12.34 14.62
N GLN A 180 26.04 11.30 15.44
CA GLN A 180 25.72 11.40 16.86
C GLN A 180 26.82 12.13 17.65
N ALA A 181 28.11 11.90 17.31
CA ALA A 181 29.21 12.60 17.92
C ALA A 181 29.15 14.12 17.65
N GLN A 182 28.72 14.53 16.45
CA GLN A 182 28.58 15.96 16.09
C GLN A 182 27.30 16.61 16.69
N GLY A 183 26.27 15.84 16.97
CA GLY A 183 24.99 16.33 17.55
C GLY A 183 25.02 16.42 19.09
N GLY A 184 26.02 15.90 19.75
CA GLY A 184 26.18 15.90 21.22
C GLY A 184 26.91 17.11 21.79
N GLU A 185 27.38 18.04 20.97
CA GLU A 185 28.14 19.25 21.39
C GLU A 185 27.29 20.54 21.37
N ALA A 186 25.94 20.46 21.34
CA ALA A 186 25.09 21.64 21.33
C ALA A 186 24.26 21.77 22.61
#